data_e88ca9006d1829e7db225a1d70c3343e
#
_entry.id   e88ca9006d1829e7db225a1d70c3343e
#
_cell.length_a   1.000
_cell.length_b   1.000
_cell.length_c   1.000
_cell.angle_alpha   90.00
_cell.angle_beta   90.00
_cell.angle_gamma   90.00
#
_symmetry.space_group_name_H-M   'P 1'
#
loop_
_entity.id
_entity.type
_entity.pdbx_description
1 polymer ?
#
loop_
_entity_poly.entity_id
_entity_poly.type
_entity_poly.pdbx_seq_one_letter_code
_entity_poly.pdbx_strand_id
1 'polypeptide(L)'
;MTLGGLMTETVVRCEQLTRRYGKSRGVEDLTFEVRPGQVFGFLGPNGAGKTTTIRCLLGLLPATSGKSFLFDREVKLNDASDRGRIGYVPGDVALYPAETGQWMIDYVSSLRGTRPKSEAELIERLSFDPTRKVKELSKGNRQKLALIVALMHDPELLMLDEPTSGLDPIIQQVIFDIIAERIARDGTTVFLSSHILSEVERVCDRVGVIREGRLVAEESTAEIIAKAIRTVRVTYDEPVRAEAYAAIPGVESVTQVDERTVAAKVLSNLDGAVHALLDHPIHDLQVTHASLEEIFFQYYAANGEAPPAPSTDEGGAS
;
A
#
# COMPACT_ATOMS: atom_id res chain seq x y z
N MET A 1 35.73 28.26 2.06
CA MET A 1 34.39 28.05 2.65
C MET A 1 33.63 27.13 1.70
N THR A 2 33.70 25.86 1.97
CA THR A 2 33.02 24.79 1.19
C THR A 2 31.60 24.74 1.70
N LEU A 3 30.64 25.04 0.84
CA LEU A 3 29.23 24.79 1.10
C LEU A 3 29.04 23.27 1.18
N GLY A 4 29.04 22.74 2.40
CA GLY A 4 28.59 21.37 2.66
C GLY A 4 27.11 21.30 2.28
N GLY A 5 26.82 20.64 1.15
CA GLY A 5 25.45 20.26 0.83
C GLY A 5 24.88 19.47 2.00
N LEU A 6 23.76 19.90 2.52
CA LEU A 6 22.93 19.08 3.40
C LEU A 6 22.62 17.80 2.64
N MET A 7 23.37 16.74 2.92
CA MET A 7 22.97 15.40 2.54
C MET A 7 21.69 15.13 3.32
N THR A 8 20.56 15.19 2.65
CA THR A 8 19.30 14.75 3.25
C THR A 8 19.46 13.27 3.55
N GLU A 9 19.52 12.92 4.84
CA GLU A 9 19.54 11.52 5.26
C GLU A 9 18.38 10.78 4.59
N THR A 10 18.67 9.63 3.99
CA THR A 10 17.65 8.77 3.41
C THR A 10 17.59 7.46 4.18
N VAL A 11 16.38 6.99 4.47
CA VAL A 11 16.19 5.69 5.15
C VAL A 11 16.13 4.56 4.12
N VAL A 12 15.45 4.78 3.00
CA VAL A 12 15.38 3.84 1.87
C VAL A 12 15.71 4.58 0.59
N ARG A 13 16.58 4.02 -0.24
CA ARG A 13 16.90 4.57 -1.56
C ARG A 13 17.18 3.46 -2.57
N CYS A 14 16.59 3.59 -3.75
CA CYS A 14 16.86 2.78 -4.93
C CYS A 14 17.49 3.63 -6.01
N GLU A 15 18.52 3.10 -6.68
CA GLU A 15 19.19 3.69 -7.83
C GLU A 15 19.16 2.69 -8.98
N GLN A 16 18.25 2.88 -9.93
CA GLN A 16 18.06 2.05 -11.13
C GLN A 16 17.95 0.55 -10.79
N LEU A 17 17.29 0.24 -9.68
CA LEU A 17 17.17 -1.12 -9.17
C LEU A 17 16.42 -2.00 -10.17
N THR A 18 17.07 -3.06 -10.62
CA THR A 18 16.51 -4.04 -11.56
C THR A 18 16.66 -5.45 -11.00
N ARG A 19 15.58 -6.24 -11.06
CA ARG A 19 15.59 -7.67 -10.76
C ARG A 19 14.83 -8.43 -11.84
N ARG A 20 15.51 -9.39 -12.50
CA ARG A 20 14.90 -10.28 -13.50
C ARG A 20 14.93 -11.72 -13.03
N TYR A 21 13.92 -12.50 -13.39
CA TYR A 21 13.81 -13.93 -13.14
C TYR A 21 13.93 -14.69 -14.47
N GLY A 22 15.18 -14.99 -14.89
CA GLY A 22 15.44 -15.52 -16.21
C GLY A 22 14.92 -14.60 -17.31
N LYS A 23 13.93 -15.06 -18.09
CA LYS A 23 13.24 -14.25 -19.11
C LYS A 23 12.07 -13.44 -18.56
N SER A 24 11.61 -13.75 -17.35
CA SER A 24 10.48 -13.08 -16.73
C SER A 24 10.90 -11.78 -16.05
N ARG A 25 10.05 -10.76 -16.16
CA ARG A 25 10.25 -9.47 -15.52
C ARG A 25 9.94 -9.59 -14.02
N GLY A 26 10.78 -9.05 -13.17
CA GLY A 26 10.49 -8.77 -11.77
C GLY A 26 10.27 -7.27 -11.60
N VAL A 27 11.37 -6.49 -11.47
CA VAL A 27 11.36 -5.02 -11.45
C VAL A 27 12.46 -4.48 -12.35
N GLU A 28 12.27 -3.27 -12.90
CA GLU A 28 13.18 -2.68 -13.88
C GLU A 28 13.31 -1.18 -13.64
N ASP A 29 14.57 -0.74 -13.45
CA ASP A 29 14.99 0.66 -13.37
C ASP A 29 14.25 1.48 -12.30
N LEU A 30 14.01 0.88 -11.13
CA LEU A 30 13.36 1.60 -10.03
C LEU A 30 14.32 2.60 -9.40
N THR A 31 13.90 3.86 -9.36
CA THR A 31 14.62 4.95 -8.69
C THR A 31 13.66 5.75 -7.84
N PHE A 32 13.85 5.74 -6.53
CA PHE A 32 13.07 6.49 -5.54
C PHE A 32 13.80 6.60 -4.22
N GLU A 33 13.34 7.50 -3.35
CA GLU A 33 13.86 7.67 -1.99
C GLU A 33 12.76 7.84 -0.95
N VAL A 34 13.02 7.38 0.28
CA VAL A 34 12.16 7.58 1.45
C VAL A 34 12.97 8.24 2.55
N ARG A 35 12.44 9.34 3.09
CA ARG A 35 13.09 10.16 4.11
C ARG A 35 12.73 9.69 5.53
N PRO A 36 13.54 10.05 6.55
CA PRO A 36 13.21 9.75 7.94
C PRO A 36 11.83 10.29 8.33
N GLY A 37 11.06 9.45 9.06
CA GLY A 37 9.72 9.79 9.53
C GLY A 37 8.64 9.85 8.44
N GLN A 38 8.96 9.53 7.18
CA GLN A 38 8.02 9.53 6.06
C GLN A 38 7.30 8.20 5.97
N VAL A 39 6.01 8.26 5.59
CA VAL A 39 5.23 7.09 5.17
C VAL A 39 5.17 7.05 3.66
N PHE A 40 5.85 6.09 3.06
CA PHE A 40 5.88 5.90 1.62
C PHE A 40 5.01 4.71 1.22
N GLY A 41 3.95 4.98 0.47
CA GLY A 41 3.07 3.98 -0.11
C GLY A 41 3.64 3.46 -1.44
N PHE A 42 3.72 2.14 -1.61
CA PHE A 42 4.14 1.51 -2.86
C PHE A 42 2.94 0.79 -3.47
N LEU A 43 2.21 1.51 -4.33
CA LEU A 43 0.89 1.17 -4.82
C LEU A 43 0.97 0.46 -6.17
N GLY A 44 0.28 -0.67 -6.32
CA GLY A 44 0.25 -1.38 -7.60
C GLY A 44 -0.53 -2.69 -7.54
N PRO A 45 -0.97 -3.22 -8.70
CA PRO A 45 -1.70 -4.48 -8.77
C PRO A 45 -0.85 -5.68 -8.31
N ASN A 46 -1.51 -6.82 -8.15
CA ASN A 46 -0.81 -8.07 -7.89
C ASN A 46 0.13 -8.40 -9.05
N GLY A 47 1.36 -8.85 -8.72
CA GLY A 47 2.39 -9.12 -9.72
C GLY A 47 3.13 -7.89 -10.25
N ALA A 48 2.81 -6.67 -9.81
CA ALA A 48 3.49 -5.45 -10.26
C ALA A 48 4.98 -5.35 -9.86
N GLY A 49 5.44 -6.17 -8.91
CA GLY A 49 6.83 -6.16 -8.43
C GLY A 49 7.02 -5.66 -7.00
N LYS A 50 5.95 -5.35 -6.25
CA LYS A 50 6.00 -4.82 -4.87
C LYS A 50 6.84 -5.68 -3.93
N THR A 51 6.49 -6.95 -3.76
CA THR A 51 7.23 -7.91 -2.93
C THR A 51 8.67 -8.11 -3.41
N THR A 52 8.90 -8.11 -4.72
CA THR A 52 10.26 -8.22 -5.30
C THR A 52 11.11 -7.03 -4.88
N THR A 53 10.58 -5.81 -4.95
CA THR A 53 11.25 -4.58 -4.52
C THR A 53 11.61 -4.65 -3.04
N ILE A 54 10.64 -4.96 -2.17
CA ILE A 54 10.87 -5.09 -0.72
C ILE A 54 11.96 -6.13 -0.42
N ARG A 55 11.93 -7.30 -1.06
CA ARG A 55 12.93 -8.33 -0.86
C ARG A 55 14.33 -7.91 -1.34
N CYS A 56 14.44 -7.14 -2.40
CA CYS A 56 15.71 -6.56 -2.83
C CYS A 56 16.21 -5.50 -1.83
N LEU A 57 15.35 -4.62 -1.35
CA LEU A 57 15.66 -3.62 -0.32
C LEU A 57 16.15 -4.25 0.99
N LEU A 58 15.59 -5.39 1.38
CA LEU A 58 15.99 -6.13 2.58
C LEU A 58 17.22 -7.05 2.37
N GLY A 59 17.80 -7.07 1.18
CA GLY A 59 18.91 -7.99 0.86
C GLY A 59 18.51 -9.47 0.88
N LEU A 60 17.23 -9.78 0.75
CA LEU A 60 16.70 -11.15 0.66
C LEU A 60 16.75 -11.69 -0.77
N LEU A 61 16.80 -10.79 -1.76
CA LEU A 61 17.00 -11.10 -3.17
C LEU A 61 18.12 -10.24 -3.74
N PRO A 62 19.05 -10.81 -4.54
CA PRO A 62 20.07 -10.01 -5.20
C PRO A 62 19.45 -9.19 -6.34
N ALA A 63 19.86 -7.94 -6.51
CA ALA A 63 19.59 -7.17 -7.71
C ALA A 63 20.29 -7.80 -8.93
N THR A 64 19.70 -7.65 -10.12
CA THR A 64 20.38 -7.98 -11.39
C THR A 64 21.30 -6.83 -11.81
N SER A 65 20.86 -5.57 -11.57
CA SER A 65 21.63 -4.35 -11.75
C SER A 65 21.05 -3.23 -10.89
N GLY A 66 21.74 -2.10 -10.83
CA GLY A 66 21.39 -1.00 -9.94
C GLY A 66 21.76 -1.29 -8.49
N LYS A 67 21.33 -0.40 -7.58
CA LYS A 67 21.66 -0.46 -6.17
C LYS A 67 20.47 -0.12 -5.31
N SER A 68 20.48 -0.64 -4.08
CA SER A 68 19.57 -0.24 -3.01
C SER A 68 20.36 0.12 -1.75
N PHE A 69 19.81 1.03 -0.97
CA PHE A 69 20.43 1.53 0.25
C PHE A 69 19.39 1.54 1.36
N LEU A 70 19.81 1.15 2.55
CA LEU A 70 19.07 1.30 3.80
C LEU A 70 19.95 2.08 4.79
N PHE A 71 19.40 3.15 5.38
CA PHE A 71 20.11 4.04 6.30
C PHE A 71 21.45 4.52 5.70
N ASP A 72 21.41 4.96 4.43
CA ASP A 72 22.56 5.40 3.61
C ASP A 72 23.64 4.35 3.36
N ARG A 73 23.42 3.08 3.73
CA ARG A 73 24.33 1.96 3.47
C ARG A 73 23.84 1.12 2.29
N GLU A 74 24.74 0.79 1.36
CA GLU A 74 24.44 -0.12 0.25
C GLU A 74 24.06 -1.50 0.77
N VAL A 75 22.89 -1.98 0.36
CA VAL A 75 22.34 -3.29 0.75
C VAL A 75 23.09 -4.40 0.01
N LYS A 76 23.60 -5.34 0.77
CA LYS A 76 24.21 -6.57 0.23
C LYS A 76 23.37 -7.79 0.52
N LEU A 77 23.48 -8.79 -0.34
CA LEU A 77 22.76 -10.04 -0.14
C LEU A 77 23.10 -10.66 1.23
N ASN A 78 22.07 -11.01 1.99
CA ASN A 78 22.19 -11.59 3.34
C ASN A 78 22.89 -10.70 4.39
N ASP A 79 23.06 -9.39 4.13
CA ASP A 79 23.54 -8.46 5.15
C ASP A 79 22.53 -8.35 6.31
N ALA A 80 23.00 -8.57 7.51
CA ALA A 80 22.15 -8.52 8.72
C ALA A 80 22.38 -7.26 9.56
N SER A 81 23.26 -6.35 9.14
CA SER A 81 23.74 -5.24 9.99
C SER A 81 22.64 -4.32 10.48
N ASP A 82 21.64 -4.04 9.64
CA ASP A 82 20.54 -3.13 9.98
C ASP A 82 19.24 -3.85 10.34
N ARG A 83 19.22 -5.19 10.34
CA ARG A 83 17.99 -5.96 10.65
C ARG A 83 17.42 -5.68 12.03
N GLY A 84 18.27 -5.29 13.00
CA GLY A 84 17.83 -4.88 14.33
C GLY A 84 16.96 -3.62 14.32
N ARG A 85 17.14 -2.73 13.33
CA ARG A 85 16.45 -1.45 13.18
C ARG A 85 15.18 -1.56 12.33
N ILE A 86 14.92 -2.74 11.73
CA ILE A 86 13.86 -2.95 10.75
C ILE A 86 12.80 -3.90 11.31
N GLY A 87 11.53 -3.50 11.21
CA GLY A 87 10.37 -4.38 11.33
C GLY A 87 9.87 -4.77 9.95
N TYR A 88 9.74 -6.07 9.68
CA TYR A 88 9.29 -6.56 8.39
C TYR A 88 8.07 -7.46 8.52
N VAL A 89 7.02 -7.14 7.78
CA VAL A 89 5.84 -7.98 7.61
C VAL A 89 5.81 -8.44 6.14
N PRO A 90 6.03 -9.73 5.86
CA PRO A 90 5.96 -10.28 4.51
C PRO A 90 4.50 -10.45 4.05
N GLY A 91 4.23 -10.32 2.75
CA GLY A 91 2.91 -10.56 2.18
C GLY A 91 2.45 -12.02 2.30
N ASP A 92 3.41 -12.96 2.31
CA ASP A 92 3.17 -14.38 2.65
C ASP A 92 3.91 -14.72 3.94
N VAL A 93 3.13 -14.83 5.02
CA VAL A 93 3.65 -15.02 6.38
C VAL A 93 4.02 -16.48 6.62
N ALA A 94 5.31 -16.76 6.53
CA ALA A 94 5.88 -18.07 6.86
C ALA A 94 6.37 -18.10 8.32
N LEU A 95 5.71 -18.88 9.15
CA LEU A 95 6.02 -19.06 10.58
C LEU A 95 6.22 -20.55 10.89
N TYR A 96 6.79 -20.87 12.06
CA TYR A 96 6.98 -22.27 12.50
C TYR A 96 5.64 -22.90 12.89
N PRO A 97 5.08 -23.85 12.10
CA PRO A 97 3.70 -24.28 12.28
C PRO A 97 3.46 -25.10 13.56
N ALA A 98 4.50 -25.76 14.09
CA ALA A 98 4.40 -26.59 15.29
C ALA A 98 4.42 -25.77 16.60
N GLU A 99 4.92 -24.54 16.54
CA GLU A 99 5.15 -23.68 17.69
C GLU A 99 3.94 -22.79 17.98
N THR A 100 3.89 -22.21 19.19
CA THR A 100 2.84 -21.27 19.58
C THR A 100 3.18 -19.83 19.15
N GLY A 101 2.19 -18.93 19.16
CA GLY A 101 2.42 -17.50 18.95
C GLY A 101 3.40 -16.93 19.97
N GLN A 102 3.27 -17.30 21.25
CA GLN A 102 4.18 -16.85 22.30
C GLN A 102 5.61 -17.32 22.04
N TRP A 103 5.78 -18.58 21.65
CA TRP A 103 7.11 -19.10 21.29
C TRP A 103 7.77 -18.28 20.17
N MET A 104 7.00 -17.90 19.14
CA MET A 104 7.51 -17.05 18.05
C MET A 104 7.98 -15.69 18.54
N ILE A 105 7.21 -15.06 19.43
CA ILE A 105 7.54 -13.76 20.04
C ILE A 105 8.82 -13.88 20.85
N ASP A 106 8.91 -14.87 21.74
CA ASP A 106 10.08 -15.13 22.58
C ASP A 106 11.33 -15.45 21.74
N TYR A 107 11.16 -16.24 20.69
CA TYR A 107 12.25 -16.60 19.78
C TYR A 107 12.85 -15.38 19.09
N VAL A 108 12.01 -14.52 18.51
CA VAL A 108 12.48 -13.30 17.84
C VAL A 108 13.10 -12.32 18.87
N SER A 109 12.52 -12.20 20.05
CA SER A 109 13.09 -11.41 21.15
C SER A 109 14.47 -11.89 21.55
N SER A 110 14.67 -13.21 21.64
CA SER A 110 15.97 -13.81 21.96
C SER A 110 17.02 -13.54 20.90
N LEU A 111 16.66 -13.59 19.60
CA LEU A 111 17.57 -13.27 18.51
C LEU A 111 18.00 -11.79 18.50
N ARG A 112 17.15 -10.90 18.99
CA ARG A 112 17.46 -9.46 19.10
C ARG A 112 18.22 -9.08 20.36
N GLY A 113 18.27 -9.98 21.35
CA GLY A 113 18.94 -9.75 22.63
C GLY A 113 18.27 -8.71 23.52
N THR A 114 17.06 -8.28 23.19
CA THR A 114 16.28 -7.29 23.95
C THR A 114 14.87 -7.80 24.21
N ARG A 115 14.34 -7.54 25.41
CA ARG A 115 12.96 -7.85 25.72
C ARG A 115 12.05 -6.77 25.11
N PRO A 116 11.02 -7.13 24.34
CA PRO A 116 10.14 -6.16 23.70
C PRO A 116 9.35 -5.39 24.73
N LYS A 117 9.26 -4.06 24.55
CA LYS A 117 8.54 -3.17 25.48
C LYS A 117 7.04 -3.12 25.19
N SER A 118 6.64 -3.30 23.93
CA SER A 118 5.27 -3.11 23.46
C SER A 118 4.55 -4.42 23.13
N GLU A 119 5.10 -5.59 23.50
CA GLU A 119 4.51 -6.90 23.25
C GLU A 119 3.08 -7.02 23.78
N ALA A 120 2.91 -6.77 25.08
CA ALA A 120 1.62 -6.95 25.75
C ALA A 120 0.54 -6.01 25.17
N GLU A 121 0.89 -4.76 24.93
CA GLU A 121 0.01 -3.77 24.28
C GLU A 121 -0.44 -4.24 22.88
N LEU A 122 0.49 -4.70 22.06
CA LEU A 122 0.19 -5.16 20.71
C LEU A 122 -0.70 -6.42 20.70
N ILE A 123 -0.46 -7.36 21.62
CA ILE A 123 -1.29 -8.56 21.78
C ILE A 123 -2.73 -8.16 22.12
N GLU A 124 -2.91 -7.24 23.07
CA GLU A 124 -4.22 -6.75 23.47
C GLU A 124 -4.93 -6.01 22.35
N ARG A 125 -4.28 -5.01 21.75
CA ARG A 125 -4.86 -4.17 20.68
C ARG A 125 -5.26 -4.97 19.46
N LEU A 126 -4.47 -5.96 19.06
CA LEU A 126 -4.78 -6.84 17.92
C LEU A 126 -5.70 -8.00 18.29
N SER A 127 -6.12 -8.10 19.57
CA SER A 127 -6.95 -9.20 20.08
C SER A 127 -6.37 -10.56 19.65
N PHE A 128 -5.08 -10.77 19.92
CA PHE A 128 -4.36 -11.98 19.52
C PHE A 128 -4.20 -12.94 20.70
N ASP A 129 -4.51 -14.23 20.49
CA ASP A 129 -4.24 -15.29 21.46
C ASP A 129 -2.87 -15.94 21.18
N PRO A 130 -1.83 -15.62 21.97
CA PRO A 130 -0.47 -16.13 21.73
C PRO A 130 -0.28 -17.59 22.14
N THR A 131 -1.23 -18.21 22.85
CA THR A 131 -1.12 -19.60 23.32
C THR A 131 -1.39 -20.65 22.25
N ARG A 132 -2.06 -20.27 21.16
CA ARG A 132 -2.41 -21.16 20.05
C ARG A 132 -1.22 -21.49 19.19
N LYS A 133 -1.21 -22.72 18.65
CA LYS A 133 -0.20 -23.14 17.66
C LYS A 133 -0.41 -22.44 16.32
N VAL A 134 0.69 -22.08 15.69
CA VAL A 134 0.68 -21.36 14.40
C VAL A 134 -0.13 -22.09 13.33
N LYS A 135 -0.05 -23.42 13.25
CA LYS A 135 -0.85 -24.23 12.30
C LYS A 135 -2.36 -24.12 12.50
N GLU A 136 -2.81 -23.72 13.69
CA GLU A 136 -4.23 -23.58 14.05
C GLU A 136 -4.74 -22.14 13.83
N LEU A 137 -3.85 -21.21 13.52
CA LEU A 137 -4.19 -19.82 13.26
C LEU A 137 -4.79 -19.65 11.86
N SER A 138 -5.84 -18.85 11.77
CA SER A 138 -6.36 -18.34 10.47
C SER A 138 -5.29 -17.48 9.77
N LYS A 139 -5.48 -17.19 8.48
CA LYS A 139 -4.61 -16.28 7.74
C LYS A 139 -4.50 -14.93 8.47
N GLY A 140 -5.61 -14.35 8.92
CA GLY A 140 -5.63 -13.10 9.64
C GLY A 140 -4.87 -13.15 10.98
N ASN A 141 -5.00 -14.23 11.75
CA ASN A 141 -4.25 -14.37 13.00
C ASN A 141 -2.75 -14.60 12.78
N ARG A 142 -2.33 -15.24 11.69
CA ARG A 142 -0.90 -15.28 11.30
C ARG A 142 -0.39 -13.89 10.93
N GLN A 143 -1.20 -13.09 10.26
CA GLN A 143 -0.88 -11.70 9.93
C GLN A 143 -0.73 -10.84 11.19
N LYS A 144 -1.65 -10.97 12.17
CA LYS A 144 -1.53 -10.31 13.48
C LYS A 144 -0.23 -10.67 14.19
N LEU A 145 0.14 -11.95 14.21
CA LEU A 145 1.40 -12.41 14.81
C LEU A 145 2.62 -11.79 14.11
N ALA A 146 2.63 -11.75 12.78
CA ALA A 146 3.71 -11.12 12.01
C ALA A 146 3.83 -9.61 12.33
N LEU A 147 2.71 -8.91 12.48
CA LEU A 147 2.67 -7.50 12.89
C LEU A 147 3.22 -7.30 14.32
N ILE A 148 2.80 -8.15 15.28
CA ILE A 148 3.35 -8.10 16.65
C ILE A 148 4.86 -8.25 16.62
N VAL A 149 5.37 -9.28 15.94
CA VAL A 149 6.80 -9.56 15.84
C VAL A 149 7.57 -8.42 15.16
N ALA A 150 6.99 -7.78 14.14
CA ALA A 150 7.61 -6.67 13.43
C ALA A 150 7.63 -5.36 14.25
N LEU A 151 6.61 -5.12 15.07
CA LEU A 151 6.40 -3.86 15.80
C LEU A 151 6.96 -3.86 17.23
N MET A 152 7.05 -5.03 17.89
CA MET A 152 7.31 -5.15 19.32
C MET A 152 8.66 -4.59 19.79
N HIS A 153 9.60 -4.39 18.91
CA HIS A 153 10.96 -3.93 19.20
C HIS A 153 11.22 -2.46 18.82
N ASP A 154 10.14 -1.69 18.54
CA ASP A 154 10.17 -0.26 18.20
C ASP A 154 11.16 0.06 17.05
N PRO A 155 10.95 -0.49 15.84
CA PRO A 155 11.87 -0.33 14.72
C PRO A 155 11.92 1.12 14.21
N GLU A 156 13.07 1.53 13.67
CA GLU A 156 13.24 2.81 12.97
C GLU A 156 12.61 2.80 11.57
N LEU A 157 12.55 1.62 10.94
CA LEU A 157 11.95 1.40 9.62
C LEU A 157 10.97 0.22 9.69
N LEU A 158 9.73 0.45 9.27
CA LEU A 158 8.73 -0.58 9.01
C LEU A 158 8.62 -0.86 7.53
N MET A 159 8.88 -2.11 7.13
CA MET A 159 8.66 -2.61 5.77
C MET A 159 7.45 -3.52 5.78
N LEU A 160 6.34 -3.07 5.20
CA LEU A 160 5.04 -3.73 5.29
C LEU A 160 4.58 -4.16 3.89
N ASP A 161 4.56 -5.47 3.64
CA ASP A 161 4.11 -6.02 2.37
C ASP A 161 2.66 -6.52 2.51
N GLU A 162 1.71 -5.72 2.04
CA GLU A 162 0.26 -5.96 2.15
C GLU A 162 -0.21 -6.32 3.59
N PRO A 163 0.07 -5.46 4.59
CA PRO A 163 -0.07 -5.82 6.00
C PRO A 163 -1.51 -6.09 6.45
N THR A 164 -2.49 -5.63 5.71
CA THR A 164 -3.94 -5.72 6.00
C THR A 164 -4.62 -6.91 5.32
N SER A 165 -3.88 -7.63 4.46
CA SER A 165 -4.44 -8.76 3.68
C SER A 165 -5.05 -9.85 4.56
N GLY A 166 -6.35 -10.12 4.35
CA GLY A 166 -7.08 -11.16 5.08
C GLY A 166 -7.51 -10.78 6.50
N LEU A 167 -7.44 -9.49 6.85
CA LEU A 167 -7.93 -8.93 8.10
C LEU A 167 -9.30 -8.28 7.91
N ASP A 168 -10.10 -8.31 8.96
CA ASP A 168 -11.36 -7.57 8.99
C ASP A 168 -11.13 -6.05 9.10
N PRO A 169 -12.11 -5.21 8.67
CA PRO A 169 -11.95 -3.76 8.63
C PRO A 169 -11.64 -3.11 9.99
N ILE A 170 -12.11 -3.70 11.09
CA ILE A 170 -11.87 -3.15 12.44
C ILE A 170 -10.39 -3.33 12.80
N ILE A 171 -9.83 -4.50 12.55
CA ILE A 171 -8.41 -4.78 12.80
C ILE A 171 -7.50 -3.99 11.85
N GLN A 172 -7.90 -3.82 10.59
CA GLN A 172 -7.18 -2.93 9.66
C GLN A 172 -7.08 -1.51 10.23
N GLN A 173 -8.19 -0.98 10.79
CA GLN A 173 -8.22 0.32 11.47
C GLN A 173 -7.19 0.38 12.60
N VAL A 174 -7.20 -0.62 13.50
CA VAL A 174 -6.28 -0.70 14.64
C VAL A 174 -4.81 -0.70 14.18
N ILE A 175 -4.48 -1.40 13.09
CA ILE A 175 -3.12 -1.43 12.53
C ILE A 175 -2.70 -0.04 12.06
N PHE A 176 -3.54 0.66 11.32
CA PHE A 176 -3.22 2.01 10.84
C PHE A 176 -3.08 3.01 12.00
N ASP A 177 -3.89 2.87 13.04
CA ASP A 177 -3.78 3.69 14.25
C ASP A 177 -2.45 3.41 14.99
N ILE A 178 -2.04 2.15 15.11
CA ILE A 178 -0.73 1.78 15.66
C ILE A 178 0.41 2.38 14.84
N ILE A 179 0.35 2.30 13.51
CA ILE A 179 1.36 2.86 12.61
C ILE A 179 1.44 4.38 12.80
N ALA A 180 0.31 5.09 12.80
CA ALA A 180 0.25 6.54 12.97
C ALA A 180 0.83 6.97 14.33
N GLU A 181 0.51 6.25 15.42
CA GLU A 181 1.06 6.49 16.74
C GLU A 181 2.59 6.31 16.78
N ARG A 182 3.13 5.27 16.11
CA ARG A 182 4.58 5.03 16.01
C ARG A 182 5.30 6.14 15.27
N ILE A 183 4.72 6.62 14.17
CA ILE A 183 5.26 7.75 13.43
C ILE A 183 5.30 8.99 14.31
N ALA A 184 4.18 9.32 14.96
CA ALA A 184 4.07 10.53 15.79
C ALA A 184 4.97 10.49 17.04
N ARG A 185 5.13 9.31 17.67
CA ARG A 185 5.87 9.16 18.93
C ARG A 185 7.37 8.97 18.70
N ASP A 186 7.73 8.11 17.74
CA ASP A 186 9.08 7.58 17.58
C ASP A 186 9.78 8.09 16.30
N GLY A 187 9.04 8.77 15.40
CA GLY A 187 9.56 9.18 14.09
C GLY A 187 9.82 7.99 13.17
N THR A 188 9.12 6.87 13.38
CA THR A 188 9.29 5.65 12.58
C THR A 188 9.03 5.94 11.10
N THR A 189 9.95 5.52 10.24
CA THR A 189 9.79 5.55 8.79
C THR A 189 9.01 4.32 8.34
N VAL A 190 8.10 4.46 7.38
CA VAL A 190 7.26 3.36 6.92
C VAL A 190 7.32 3.22 5.41
N PHE A 191 7.60 2.01 4.93
CA PHE A 191 7.43 1.61 3.54
C PHE A 191 6.29 0.60 3.48
N LEU A 192 5.15 1.00 2.92
CA LEU A 192 3.92 0.21 2.87
C LEU A 192 3.61 -0.18 1.43
N SER A 193 3.59 -1.48 1.10
CA SER A 193 3.01 -1.93 -0.17
C SER A 193 1.53 -2.23 -0.02
N SER A 194 0.74 -1.78 -0.99
CA SER A 194 -0.69 -2.08 -1.08
C SER A 194 -1.15 -2.13 -2.53
N HIS A 195 -2.27 -2.78 -2.77
CA HIS A 195 -3.02 -2.70 -4.02
C HIS A 195 -4.35 -1.94 -3.81
N ILE A 196 -4.59 -1.39 -2.61
CA ILE A 196 -5.81 -0.69 -2.21
C ILE A 196 -5.48 0.79 -1.98
N LEU A 197 -6.08 1.67 -2.79
CA LEU A 197 -5.82 3.10 -2.72
C LEU A 197 -6.22 3.70 -1.37
N SER A 198 -7.38 3.33 -0.83
CA SER A 198 -7.87 3.89 0.44
C SER A 198 -6.98 3.59 1.65
N GLU A 199 -6.21 2.50 1.61
CA GLU A 199 -5.19 2.21 2.64
C GLU A 199 -4.03 3.21 2.57
N VAL A 200 -3.60 3.51 1.35
CA VAL A 200 -2.51 4.44 1.08
C VAL A 200 -2.93 5.88 1.40
N GLU A 201 -4.13 6.29 0.98
CA GLU A 201 -4.71 7.60 1.28
C GLU A 201 -4.74 7.91 2.78
N ARG A 202 -4.93 6.88 3.58
CA ARG A 202 -5.13 7.00 5.00
C ARG A 202 -3.86 7.33 5.78
N VAL A 203 -2.71 6.79 5.39
CA VAL A 203 -1.47 6.83 6.20
C VAL A 203 -0.25 7.33 5.45
N CYS A 204 -0.26 7.36 4.11
CA CYS A 204 0.93 7.68 3.34
C CYS A 204 1.05 9.17 3.03
N ASP A 205 2.27 9.71 3.12
CA ASP A 205 2.59 11.09 2.72
C ASP A 205 2.86 11.17 1.22
N ARG A 206 3.59 10.16 0.70
CA ARG A 206 3.96 10.02 -0.71
C ARG A 206 3.70 8.61 -1.20
N VAL A 207 3.46 8.51 -2.49
CA VAL A 207 3.12 7.25 -3.14
C VAL A 207 3.96 7.06 -4.39
N GLY A 208 4.63 5.92 -4.47
CA GLY A 208 5.19 5.39 -5.70
C GLY A 208 4.21 4.40 -6.34
N VAL A 209 3.78 4.70 -7.55
CA VAL A 209 2.88 3.82 -8.31
C VAL A 209 3.71 2.89 -9.18
N ILE A 210 3.61 1.57 -8.91
CA ILE A 210 4.35 0.55 -9.67
C ILE A 210 3.42 -0.26 -10.55
N ARG A 211 3.83 -0.47 -11.79
CA ARG A 211 3.17 -1.37 -12.73
C ARG A 211 4.18 -2.09 -13.60
N GLU A 212 3.93 -3.37 -13.84
CA GLU A 212 4.80 -4.21 -14.68
C GLU A 212 6.30 -4.07 -14.38
N GLY A 213 6.63 -3.93 -13.09
CA GLY A 213 8.00 -3.80 -12.61
C GLY A 213 8.62 -2.42 -12.75
N ARG A 214 7.90 -1.40 -13.21
CA ARG A 214 8.38 -0.03 -13.37
C ARG A 214 7.63 0.96 -12.49
N LEU A 215 8.32 1.97 -12.00
CA LEU A 215 7.69 3.10 -11.32
C LEU A 215 7.09 4.02 -12.38
N VAL A 216 5.76 4.16 -12.39
CA VAL A 216 5.04 4.97 -13.38
C VAL A 216 4.71 6.37 -12.87
N ALA A 217 4.66 6.56 -11.55
CA ALA A 217 4.49 7.85 -10.91
C ALA A 217 5.07 7.84 -9.50
N GLU A 218 5.49 9.01 -9.02
CA GLU A 218 5.86 9.27 -7.64
C GLU A 218 5.38 10.66 -7.26
N GLU A 219 4.38 10.72 -6.37
CA GLU A 219 3.68 11.95 -6.03
C GLU A 219 3.29 11.97 -4.55
N SER A 220 2.87 13.13 -4.04
CA SER A 220 2.21 13.18 -2.75
C SER A 220 0.84 12.51 -2.83
N THR A 221 0.38 11.95 -1.71
CA THR A 221 -0.96 11.33 -1.62
C THR A 221 -2.04 12.34 -2.01
N ALA A 222 -1.89 13.60 -1.60
CA ALA A 222 -2.83 14.67 -1.94
C ALA A 222 -2.92 14.92 -3.46
N GLU A 223 -1.79 14.87 -4.19
CA GLU A 223 -1.77 15.03 -5.65
C GLU A 223 -2.43 13.84 -6.36
N ILE A 224 -2.17 12.60 -5.89
CA ILE A 224 -2.84 11.41 -6.45
C ILE A 224 -4.34 11.48 -6.23
N ILE A 225 -4.79 11.82 -5.02
CA ILE A 225 -6.22 11.98 -4.70
C ILE A 225 -6.86 13.07 -5.55
N ALA A 226 -6.16 14.19 -5.75
CA ALA A 226 -6.67 15.30 -6.56
C ALA A 226 -6.85 14.92 -8.04
N LYS A 227 -6.03 14.00 -8.54
CA LYS A 227 -6.11 13.48 -9.91
C LYS A 227 -7.06 12.28 -10.05
N ALA A 228 -7.46 11.64 -8.92
CA ALA A 228 -8.31 10.47 -8.95
C ALA A 228 -9.72 10.85 -9.46
N ILE A 229 -10.18 10.15 -10.50
CA ILE A 229 -11.57 10.21 -10.95
C ILE A 229 -12.48 9.78 -9.80
N ARG A 230 -13.57 10.52 -9.59
CA ARG A 230 -14.59 10.12 -8.62
C ARG A 230 -15.82 9.65 -9.37
N THR A 231 -16.38 8.52 -8.94
CA THR A 231 -17.67 8.06 -9.44
C THR A 231 -18.74 8.50 -8.43
N VAL A 232 -19.63 9.37 -8.89
CA VAL A 232 -20.81 9.80 -8.13
C VAL A 232 -21.99 8.97 -8.63
N ARG A 233 -22.50 8.09 -7.77
CA ARG A 233 -23.71 7.31 -8.03
C ARG A 233 -24.88 7.91 -7.29
N VAL A 234 -25.94 8.24 -8.02
CA VAL A 234 -27.18 8.82 -7.46
C VAL A 234 -28.33 7.91 -7.79
N THR A 235 -29.09 7.51 -6.77
CA THR A 235 -30.37 6.82 -6.91
C THR A 235 -31.48 7.83 -6.60
N TYR A 236 -32.40 8.00 -7.53
CA TYR A 236 -33.52 8.96 -7.42
C TYR A 236 -34.82 8.27 -6.97
N ASP A 237 -35.73 9.04 -6.42
CA ASP A 237 -37.05 8.54 -6.05
C ASP A 237 -37.92 8.21 -7.27
N GLU A 238 -37.67 8.89 -8.42
CA GLU A 238 -38.35 8.70 -9.68
C GLU A 238 -37.37 8.24 -10.79
N PRO A 239 -37.88 7.59 -11.88
CA PRO A 239 -37.05 7.25 -13.01
C PRO A 239 -36.41 8.47 -13.68
N VAL A 240 -35.11 8.37 -13.98
CA VAL A 240 -34.32 9.42 -14.63
C VAL A 240 -33.60 8.87 -15.86
N ARG A 241 -33.14 9.79 -16.73
CA ARG A 241 -32.33 9.44 -17.91
C ARG A 241 -30.93 10.02 -17.81
N ALA A 242 -29.92 9.18 -18.01
CA ALA A 242 -28.50 9.59 -17.94
C ALA A 242 -28.18 10.74 -18.91
N GLU A 243 -28.86 10.81 -20.06
CA GLU A 243 -28.67 11.85 -21.07
C GLU A 243 -28.94 13.27 -20.54
N ALA A 244 -29.82 13.41 -19.54
CA ALA A 244 -30.12 14.71 -18.91
C ALA A 244 -28.91 15.31 -18.20
N TYR A 245 -27.94 14.48 -17.81
CA TYR A 245 -26.76 14.85 -17.04
C TYR A 245 -25.46 14.85 -17.87
N ALA A 246 -25.54 14.58 -19.20
CA ALA A 246 -24.36 14.44 -20.06
C ALA A 246 -23.54 15.74 -20.25
N ALA A 247 -24.11 16.92 -19.95
CA ALA A 247 -23.47 18.21 -20.20
C ALA A 247 -22.96 18.89 -18.93
N ILE A 248 -22.76 18.15 -17.82
CA ILE A 248 -22.28 18.74 -16.55
C ILE A 248 -20.78 19.05 -16.68
N PRO A 249 -20.34 20.29 -16.41
CA PRO A 249 -18.93 20.66 -16.47
C PRO A 249 -18.08 19.86 -15.46
N GLY A 250 -17.00 19.25 -15.97
CA GLY A 250 -16.09 18.43 -15.15
C GLY A 250 -16.47 16.95 -15.06
N VAL A 251 -17.60 16.56 -15.68
CA VAL A 251 -18.02 15.16 -15.81
C VAL A 251 -17.52 14.58 -17.12
N GLU A 252 -16.82 13.45 -17.08
CA GLU A 252 -16.33 12.74 -18.25
C GLU A 252 -17.42 11.94 -18.93
N SER A 253 -18.21 11.23 -18.14
CA SER A 253 -19.30 10.38 -18.65
C SER A 253 -20.38 10.19 -17.58
N VAL A 254 -21.61 9.98 -18.06
CA VAL A 254 -22.74 9.56 -17.21
C VAL A 254 -23.29 8.26 -17.79
N THR A 255 -23.46 7.27 -16.95
CA THR A 255 -23.93 5.93 -17.33
C THR A 255 -25.24 5.61 -16.60
N GLN A 256 -26.23 5.11 -17.33
CA GLN A 256 -27.44 4.55 -16.74
C GLN A 256 -27.11 3.22 -16.08
N VAL A 257 -27.38 3.08 -14.78
CA VAL A 257 -27.18 1.84 -14.03
C VAL A 257 -28.48 1.02 -14.02
N ASP A 258 -29.57 1.69 -13.71
CA ASP A 258 -30.94 1.17 -13.78
C ASP A 258 -31.93 2.32 -14.01
N GLU A 259 -33.25 2.07 -13.97
CA GLU A 259 -34.26 3.09 -14.26
C GLU A 259 -34.20 4.34 -13.36
N ARG A 260 -33.65 4.22 -12.16
CA ARG A 260 -33.59 5.28 -11.15
C ARG A 260 -32.16 5.67 -10.74
N THR A 261 -31.16 4.95 -11.22
CA THR A 261 -29.77 5.13 -10.78
C THR A 261 -28.88 5.53 -11.95
N VAL A 262 -28.16 6.62 -11.78
CA VAL A 262 -27.08 7.02 -12.70
C VAL A 262 -25.73 7.02 -11.97
N ALA A 263 -24.67 6.79 -12.71
CA ALA A 263 -23.28 6.88 -12.25
C ALA A 263 -22.53 7.89 -13.13
N ALA A 264 -22.04 8.96 -12.54
CA ALA A 264 -21.25 10.00 -13.20
C ALA A 264 -19.76 9.86 -12.84
N LYS A 265 -18.90 9.82 -13.85
CA LYS A 265 -17.44 9.92 -13.68
C LYS A 265 -17.04 11.38 -13.68
N VAL A 266 -16.53 11.87 -12.52
CA VAL A 266 -16.19 13.28 -12.29
C VAL A 266 -14.67 13.43 -12.27
N LEU A 267 -14.12 14.15 -13.26
CA LEU A 267 -12.68 14.46 -13.38
C LEU A 267 -12.30 15.69 -12.56
N SER A 268 -13.19 16.69 -12.51
CA SER A 268 -12.97 17.97 -11.82
C SER A 268 -14.29 18.58 -11.40
N ASN A 269 -14.24 19.62 -10.55
CA ASN A 269 -15.43 20.33 -10.10
C ASN A 269 -16.50 19.41 -9.48
N LEU A 270 -16.10 18.60 -8.50
CA LEU A 270 -17.01 17.67 -7.81
C LEU A 270 -18.23 18.38 -7.23
N ASP A 271 -18.03 19.56 -6.63
CA ASP A 271 -19.10 20.36 -6.05
C ASP A 271 -20.19 20.71 -7.09
N GLY A 272 -19.78 21.27 -8.23
CA GLY A 272 -20.70 21.60 -9.31
C GLY A 272 -21.38 20.37 -9.92
N ALA A 273 -20.64 19.24 -10.03
CA ALA A 273 -21.19 17.99 -10.54
C ALA A 273 -22.24 17.41 -9.58
N VAL A 274 -21.96 17.41 -8.28
CA VAL A 274 -22.91 16.94 -7.26
C VAL A 274 -24.15 17.84 -7.24
N HIS A 275 -24.00 19.18 -7.24
CA HIS A 275 -25.14 20.10 -7.29
C HIS A 275 -26.03 19.84 -8.51
N ALA A 276 -25.44 19.64 -9.69
CA ALA A 276 -26.21 19.39 -10.91
C ALA A 276 -26.91 18.02 -10.88
N LEU A 277 -26.33 17.01 -10.24
CA LEU A 277 -26.96 15.70 -10.06
C LEU A 277 -28.10 15.71 -9.03
N LEU A 278 -28.17 16.71 -8.14
CA LEU A 278 -29.17 16.83 -7.08
C LEU A 278 -30.42 17.65 -7.47
N ASP A 279 -30.61 17.93 -8.75
CA ASP A 279 -31.79 18.70 -9.25
C ASP A 279 -33.14 17.98 -9.06
N HIS A 280 -33.10 16.67 -8.75
CA HIS A 280 -34.29 15.86 -8.45
C HIS A 280 -34.22 15.25 -7.05
N PRO A 281 -35.36 14.90 -6.43
CA PRO A 281 -35.36 14.17 -5.17
C PRO A 281 -34.54 12.87 -5.25
N ILE A 282 -33.60 12.71 -4.32
CA ILE A 282 -32.71 11.57 -4.28
C ILE A 282 -33.08 10.61 -3.14
N HIS A 283 -32.93 9.32 -3.41
CA HIS A 283 -33.06 8.25 -2.44
C HIS A 283 -31.71 7.90 -1.80
N ASP A 284 -30.64 7.86 -2.59
CA ASP A 284 -29.28 7.54 -2.11
C ASP A 284 -28.21 8.26 -2.95
N LEU A 285 -27.11 8.59 -2.31
CA LEU A 285 -25.93 9.19 -2.92
C LEU A 285 -24.68 8.47 -2.43
N GLN A 286 -23.89 7.94 -3.36
CA GLN A 286 -22.61 7.32 -3.09
C GLN A 286 -21.52 8.01 -3.89
N VAL A 287 -20.44 8.41 -3.22
CA VAL A 287 -19.23 8.92 -3.88
C VAL A 287 -18.10 7.93 -3.63
N THR A 288 -17.61 7.33 -4.69
CA THR A 288 -16.50 6.39 -4.63
C THR A 288 -15.29 6.99 -5.36
N HIS A 289 -14.11 6.74 -4.82
CA HIS A 289 -12.87 7.07 -5.51
C HIS A 289 -12.65 6.13 -6.69
N ALA A 290 -11.87 6.57 -7.66
CA ALA A 290 -11.45 5.73 -8.77
C ALA A 290 -10.79 4.45 -8.26
N SER A 291 -11.02 3.36 -8.95
CA SER A 291 -10.25 2.14 -8.75
C SER A 291 -8.78 2.39 -9.15
N LEU A 292 -7.89 1.54 -8.61
CA LEU A 292 -6.48 1.56 -9.01
C LEU A 292 -6.29 1.47 -10.54
N GLU A 293 -7.09 0.65 -11.19
CA GLU A 293 -7.10 0.48 -12.63
C GLU A 293 -7.43 1.79 -13.34
N GLU A 294 -8.42 2.55 -12.86
CA GLU A 294 -8.80 3.84 -13.43
C GLU A 294 -7.71 4.89 -13.25
N ILE A 295 -7.03 4.92 -12.11
CA ILE A 295 -5.87 5.78 -11.87
C ILE A 295 -4.71 5.40 -12.80
N PHE A 296 -4.44 4.11 -12.96
CA PHE A 296 -3.44 3.63 -13.91
C PHE A 296 -3.78 4.02 -15.35
N PHE A 297 -5.04 3.91 -15.77
CA PHE A 297 -5.47 4.36 -17.09
C PHE A 297 -5.16 5.84 -17.34
N GLN A 298 -5.35 6.70 -16.33
CA GLN A 298 -5.01 8.12 -16.45
C GLN A 298 -3.52 8.36 -16.66
N TYR A 299 -2.65 7.68 -15.91
CA TYR A 299 -1.20 7.79 -16.10
C TYR A 299 -0.74 7.30 -17.47
N TYR A 300 -1.42 6.32 -18.07
CA TYR A 300 -1.14 5.89 -19.45
C TYR A 300 -1.62 6.89 -20.49
N ALA A 301 -2.84 7.37 -20.35
CA ALA A 301 -3.40 8.36 -21.26
C ALA A 301 -2.57 9.65 -21.27
N ALA A 302 -2.06 10.08 -20.12
CA ALA A 302 -1.20 11.26 -19.98
C ALA A 302 0.18 11.08 -20.64
N ASN A 303 0.70 9.85 -20.71
CA ASN A 303 2.01 9.54 -21.29
C ASN A 303 1.94 9.13 -22.78
N GLY A 304 0.76 9.13 -23.40
CA GLY A 304 0.59 8.80 -24.81
C GLY A 304 0.75 7.29 -25.13
N GLU A 305 0.74 6.41 -24.13
CA GLU A 305 0.82 4.97 -24.29
C GLU A 305 -0.59 4.35 -24.29
N ALA A 306 -0.82 3.40 -25.21
CA ALA A 306 -2.10 2.68 -25.25
C ALA A 306 -2.24 1.81 -23.97
N PRO A 307 -3.43 1.82 -23.32
CA PRO A 307 -3.65 0.97 -22.16
C PRO A 307 -3.58 -0.51 -22.59
N PRO A 308 -2.89 -1.38 -21.83
CA PRO A 308 -2.93 -2.81 -22.09
C PRO A 308 -4.35 -3.35 -21.88
N ALA A 309 -4.70 -4.38 -22.64
CA ALA A 309 -5.97 -5.06 -22.51
C ALA A 309 -6.21 -5.55 -21.06
N PRO A 310 -7.45 -5.48 -20.55
CA PRO A 310 -7.78 -5.98 -19.22
C PRO A 310 -7.36 -7.45 -19.13
N SER A 311 -6.64 -7.81 -18.06
CA SER A 311 -6.34 -9.20 -17.75
C SER A 311 -7.67 -9.91 -17.46
N THR A 312 -8.11 -10.77 -18.34
CA THR A 312 -9.17 -11.73 -18.07
C THR A 312 -8.62 -12.71 -17.04
N ASP A 313 -8.96 -12.52 -15.77
CA ASP A 313 -8.83 -13.56 -14.76
C ASP A 313 -9.86 -14.64 -15.10
N GLU A 314 -9.47 -15.57 -15.97
CA GLU A 314 -10.16 -16.84 -16.07
C GLU A 314 -9.86 -17.62 -14.79
N GLY A 315 -10.83 -17.62 -13.88
CA GLY A 315 -10.85 -18.50 -12.73
C GLY A 315 -10.69 -19.95 -13.14
N GLY A 316 -9.47 -20.47 -13.08
CA GLY A 316 -9.18 -21.90 -13.19
C GLY A 316 -9.67 -22.62 -11.94
N ALA A 317 -10.91 -23.09 -11.99
CA ALA A 317 -11.34 -24.19 -11.14
C ALA A 317 -10.62 -25.46 -11.61
N SER A 318 -9.79 -26.04 -10.76
CA SER A 318 -9.44 -27.47 -10.73
C SER A 318 -8.88 -27.81 -9.35
#